data_baabd1811a85a78c33a81081350676ec
#
_entry.id   baabd1811a85a78c33a81081350676ec
#
_cell.length_a   1.000
_cell.length_b   1.000
_cell.length_c   1.000
_cell.angle_alpha   90.00
_cell.angle_beta   90.00
_cell.angle_gamma   90.00
#
_symmetry.space_group_name_H-M   'P 1'
#
loop_
_entity.id
_entity.type
_entity.pdbx_description
1 polymer ?
#
loop_
_entity_poly.entity_id
_entity_poly.type
_entity_poly.pdbx_seq_one_letter_code
_entity_poly.pdbx_strand_id
1 'polypeptide(L)'
;MTLCFALLAWAEDDNTFYFTDAAVQPGETTNIELCLRNSATDLTCLEAEIQLPEGLSVVCDEEGNPAIKLYRNRTKEHELLANVLEGGNLKLLVSSLEGKLVSGEDGPLLSFQVKALNTAPTGEYAVQTVGESLLVTTEAEAYPSVGATGNVLITDDPTAIDEIKNEDLRMKNEDAIYDLSGRKMVNGKLKKGILIKGGRKELHK
;
A
#
# COMPACT_ATOMS: atom_id res chain seq x y z
N MET A 1 -8.90 9.50 49.09
CA MET A 1 -7.87 9.85 48.07
C MET A 1 -8.14 8.99 46.86
N THR A 2 -8.94 9.52 45.92
CA THR A 2 -9.44 8.77 44.75
C THR A 2 -8.48 9.02 43.60
N LEU A 3 -7.75 7.98 43.22
CA LEU A 3 -6.82 8.03 42.08
C LEU A 3 -7.63 7.98 40.78
N CYS A 4 -7.71 9.13 40.12
CA CYS A 4 -8.32 9.21 38.80
C CYS A 4 -7.29 8.73 37.76
N PHE A 5 -7.42 7.49 37.29
CA PHE A 5 -6.68 7.03 36.11
C PHE A 5 -7.27 7.74 34.90
N ALA A 6 -6.58 8.71 34.38
CA ALA A 6 -6.83 9.21 33.04
C ALA A 6 -6.45 8.09 32.07
N LEU A 7 -7.45 7.45 31.46
CA LEU A 7 -7.30 6.68 30.25
C LEU A 7 -6.83 7.66 29.17
N LEU A 8 -5.53 7.65 28.87
CA LEU A 8 -5.02 8.19 27.63
C LEU A 8 -5.65 7.33 26.52
N ALA A 9 -6.75 7.81 25.95
CA ALA A 9 -7.19 7.34 24.64
C ALA A 9 -6.03 7.63 23.70
N TRP A 10 -5.40 6.61 23.19
CA TRP A 10 -4.52 6.71 22.04
C TRP A 10 -5.44 7.17 20.91
N ALA A 11 -5.35 8.45 20.54
CA ALA A 11 -5.89 8.87 19.25
C ALA A 11 -5.13 8.02 18.23
N GLU A 12 -5.86 7.19 17.47
CA GLU A 12 -5.31 6.61 16.25
C GLU A 12 -4.81 7.81 15.43
N ASP A 13 -3.55 7.77 15.02
CA ASP A 13 -2.94 8.85 14.24
C ASP A 13 -3.73 8.99 12.95
N ASP A 14 -4.54 10.02 12.91
CA ASP A 14 -5.58 10.24 11.91
C ASP A 14 -5.03 10.49 10.50
N ASN A 15 -3.69 10.67 10.36
CA ASN A 15 -3.02 10.93 9.10
C ASN A 15 -1.77 10.06 9.00
N THR A 16 -1.90 8.88 8.41
CA THR A 16 -0.84 7.87 8.37
C THR A 16 -0.56 7.41 6.96
N PHE A 17 0.70 7.47 6.53
CA PHE A 17 1.16 6.77 5.35
C PHE A 17 1.27 5.26 5.62
N TYR A 18 1.02 4.47 4.59
CA TYR A 18 1.31 3.04 4.58
C TYR A 18 1.65 2.58 3.17
N PHE A 19 2.33 1.43 3.06
CA PHE A 19 2.62 0.80 1.78
C PHE A 19 1.77 -0.44 1.60
N THR A 20 1.46 -0.77 0.35
CA THR A 20 0.93 -2.09 0.01
C THR A 20 2.08 -3.08 -0.05
N ASP A 21 1.85 -4.31 0.43
CA ASP A 21 2.81 -5.38 0.25
C ASP A 21 2.97 -5.72 -1.23
N ALA A 22 4.20 -6.03 -1.62
CA ALA A 22 4.55 -6.38 -2.98
C ALA A 22 5.43 -7.63 -3.02
N ALA A 23 5.47 -8.30 -4.17
CA ALA A 23 6.40 -9.39 -4.40
C ALA A 23 7.08 -9.23 -5.75
N VAL A 24 8.31 -9.72 -5.87
CA VAL A 24 9.14 -9.59 -7.06
C VAL A 24 10.14 -10.74 -7.17
N GLN A 25 10.47 -11.15 -8.40
CA GLN A 25 11.56 -12.09 -8.64
C GLN A 25 12.90 -11.35 -8.78
N PRO A 26 14.04 -11.97 -8.43
CA PRO A 26 15.35 -11.40 -8.72
C PRO A 26 15.50 -11.00 -10.18
N GLY A 27 15.93 -9.76 -10.42
CA GLY A 27 16.06 -9.17 -11.76
C GLY A 27 14.79 -8.56 -12.35
N GLU A 28 13.64 -8.84 -11.80
CA GLU A 28 12.36 -8.33 -12.27
C GLU A 28 11.96 -7.02 -11.57
N THR A 29 10.87 -6.43 -12.05
CA THR A 29 10.31 -5.17 -11.53
C THR A 29 8.91 -5.39 -10.95
N THR A 30 8.60 -4.63 -9.91
CA THR A 30 7.24 -4.57 -9.34
C THR A 30 6.87 -3.13 -9.00
N ASN A 31 5.57 -2.89 -8.73
CA ASN A 31 5.11 -1.60 -8.25
C ASN A 31 4.79 -1.68 -6.76
N ILE A 32 5.21 -0.66 -6.01
CA ILE A 32 4.84 -0.43 -4.62
C ILE A 32 3.93 0.79 -4.59
N GLU A 33 2.85 0.71 -3.83
CA GLU A 33 1.94 1.83 -3.65
C GLU A 33 2.20 2.52 -2.32
N LEU A 34 2.33 3.84 -2.36
CA LEU A 34 2.25 4.69 -1.17
C LEU A 34 0.80 5.13 -1.02
N CYS A 35 0.22 4.73 0.10
CA CYS A 35 -1.15 5.02 0.48
C CYS A 35 -1.19 6.03 1.63
N LEU A 36 -2.30 6.73 1.76
CA LEU A 36 -2.57 7.62 2.89
C LEU A 36 -3.96 7.32 3.45
N ARG A 37 -4.03 7.08 4.74
CA ARG A 37 -5.25 7.18 5.53
C ARG A 37 -5.25 8.56 6.19
N ASN A 38 -6.28 9.36 5.93
CA ASN A 38 -6.39 10.72 6.45
C ASN A 38 -7.79 11.04 6.93
N SER A 39 -7.90 11.57 8.13
CA SER A 39 -9.12 12.20 8.65
C SER A 39 -9.16 13.69 8.31
N ALA A 40 -8.00 14.34 8.15
CA ALA A 40 -7.93 15.70 7.66
C ALA A 40 -8.37 15.76 6.19
N THR A 41 -9.32 16.65 5.90
CA THR A 41 -9.93 16.77 4.57
C THR A 41 -9.39 17.94 3.75
N ASP A 42 -8.47 18.73 4.31
CA ASP A 42 -7.94 19.97 3.75
C ASP A 42 -6.48 19.87 3.29
N LEU A 43 -5.98 18.65 3.10
CA LEU A 43 -4.60 18.39 2.65
C LEU A 43 -4.40 18.76 1.18
N THR A 44 -3.38 19.56 0.89
CA THR A 44 -3.01 20.02 -0.46
C THR A 44 -1.63 19.60 -0.91
N CYS A 45 -0.78 19.20 0.05
CA CYS A 45 0.59 18.83 -0.23
C CYS A 45 1.03 17.71 0.69
N LEU A 46 1.92 16.87 0.20
CA LEU A 46 2.56 15.81 0.98
C LEU A 46 4.02 15.68 0.54
N GLU A 47 4.89 15.42 1.51
CA GLU A 47 6.31 15.16 1.31
C GLU A 47 6.70 13.89 2.05
N ALA A 48 7.47 13.03 1.41
CA ALA A 48 8.02 11.84 2.03
C ALA A 48 9.38 11.48 1.43
N GLU A 49 10.22 10.85 2.24
CA GLU A 49 11.44 10.17 1.80
C GLU A 49 11.29 8.69 2.08
N ILE A 50 11.48 7.86 1.05
CA ILE A 50 11.29 6.41 1.09
C ILE A 50 12.65 5.74 0.99
N GLN A 51 12.97 4.92 1.96
CA GLN A 51 14.15 4.07 1.97
C GLN A 51 13.79 2.69 1.43
N LEU A 52 14.55 2.26 0.43
CA LEU A 52 14.49 0.89 -0.06
C LEU A 52 15.55 0.04 0.65
N PRO A 53 15.25 -1.24 0.91
CA PRO A 53 16.22 -2.17 1.46
C PRO A 53 17.33 -2.49 0.45
N GLU A 54 18.45 -2.99 0.93
CA GLU A 54 19.51 -3.52 0.06
C GLU A 54 18.94 -4.62 -0.84
N GLY A 55 19.30 -4.58 -2.11
CA GLY A 55 18.78 -5.52 -3.12
C GLY A 55 17.59 -5.00 -3.95
N LEU A 56 16.99 -3.87 -3.57
CA LEU A 56 16.00 -3.16 -4.37
C LEU A 56 16.52 -1.80 -4.83
N SER A 57 16.11 -1.37 -6.00
CA SER A 57 16.39 -0.03 -6.53
C SER A 57 15.17 0.58 -7.20
N VAL A 58 15.02 1.89 -7.14
CA VAL A 58 14.01 2.61 -7.91
C VAL A 58 14.31 2.49 -9.40
N VAL A 59 13.29 2.19 -10.19
CA VAL A 59 13.42 2.22 -11.65
C VAL A 59 13.34 3.66 -12.13
N CYS A 60 14.35 4.08 -12.90
CA CYS A 60 14.39 5.41 -13.50
C CYS A 60 14.47 5.30 -15.03
N ASP A 61 14.05 6.36 -15.73
CA ASP A 61 14.27 6.52 -17.15
C ASP A 61 15.74 6.90 -17.48
N GLU A 62 16.03 7.14 -18.75
CA GLU A 62 17.39 7.50 -19.21
C GLU A 62 17.85 8.89 -18.67
N GLU A 63 16.93 9.72 -18.26
CA GLU A 63 17.18 11.05 -17.70
C GLU A 63 17.33 11.03 -16.17
N GLY A 64 17.12 9.86 -15.55
CA GLY A 64 17.19 9.67 -14.10
C GLY A 64 15.89 9.95 -13.35
N ASN A 65 14.78 10.20 -14.07
CA ASN A 65 13.50 10.43 -13.42
C ASN A 65 12.90 9.09 -12.94
N PRO A 66 12.45 9.01 -11.70
CA PRO A 66 11.87 7.79 -11.16
C PRO A 66 10.51 7.46 -11.82
N ALA A 67 10.30 6.18 -12.12
CA ALA A 67 9.05 5.68 -12.71
C ALA A 67 7.92 5.68 -11.67
N ILE A 68 7.20 6.79 -11.57
CA ILE A 68 6.12 7.01 -10.61
C ILE A 68 4.82 7.38 -11.33
N LYS A 69 3.71 6.88 -10.80
CA LYS A 69 2.36 7.19 -11.28
C LYS A 69 1.49 7.72 -10.14
N LEU A 70 0.92 8.91 -10.29
CA LEU A 70 -0.10 9.44 -9.39
C LEU A 70 -1.47 8.81 -9.66
N TYR A 71 -2.20 8.49 -8.59
CA TYR A 71 -3.60 8.05 -8.65
C TYR A 71 -4.53 9.27 -8.70
N ARG A 72 -4.95 9.65 -9.91
CA ARG A 72 -5.71 10.87 -10.17
C ARG A 72 -7.11 10.94 -9.54
N ASN A 73 -7.63 9.82 -9.07
CA ASN A 73 -8.86 9.81 -8.26
C ASN A 73 -8.67 10.48 -6.88
N ARG A 74 -7.45 10.47 -6.33
CA ARG A 74 -7.11 11.13 -5.07
C ARG A 74 -6.28 12.40 -5.25
N THR A 75 -5.38 12.40 -6.23
CA THR A 75 -4.42 13.49 -6.50
C THR A 75 -4.76 14.21 -7.82
N LYS A 76 -6.04 14.51 -8.03
CA LYS A 76 -6.48 15.29 -9.19
C LYS A 76 -5.86 16.69 -9.13
N GLU A 77 -5.26 17.12 -10.25
CA GLU A 77 -4.63 18.44 -10.35
C GLU A 77 -3.47 18.67 -9.35
N HIS A 78 -2.85 17.59 -8.88
CA HIS A 78 -1.58 17.65 -8.17
C HIS A 78 -0.42 17.36 -9.13
N GLU A 79 0.71 17.97 -8.85
CA GLU A 79 1.98 17.73 -9.51
C GLU A 79 2.88 16.89 -8.62
N LEU A 80 3.78 16.13 -9.22
CA LEU A 80 4.77 15.31 -8.55
C LEU A 80 6.16 15.83 -8.89
N LEU A 81 6.93 16.11 -7.85
CA LEU A 81 8.38 16.24 -7.94
C LEU A 81 9.01 15.06 -7.21
N ALA A 82 9.90 14.34 -7.87
CA ALA A 82 10.55 13.19 -7.26
C ALA A 82 11.99 13.04 -7.76
N ASN A 83 12.86 12.63 -6.85
CA ASN A 83 14.28 12.38 -7.13
C ASN A 83 14.75 11.17 -6.34
N VAL A 84 15.68 10.43 -6.93
CA VAL A 84 16.47 9.43 -6.21
C VAL A 84 17.69 10.11 -5.63
N LEU A 85 17.85 10.06 -4.31
CA LEU A 85 18.96 10.70 -3.58
C LEU A 85 20.25 9.86 -3.70
N GLU A 86 21.39 10.48 -3.36
CA GLU A 86 22.63 9.72 -3.12
C GLU A 86 22.38 8.69 -2.01
N GLY A 87 22.55 7.44 -2.24
CA GLY A 87 22.19 6.37 -1.29
C GLY A 87 20.92 5.60 -1.64
N GLY A 88 20.21 6.02 -2.72
CA GLY A 88 19.12 5.25 -3.30
C GLY A 88 17.73 5.51 -2.72
N ASN A 89 17.60 6.38 -1.72
CA ASN A 89 16.29 6.78 -1.18
C ASN A 89 15.51 7.57 -2.24
N LEU A 90 14.20 7.33 -2.30
CA LEU A 90 13.28 8.09 -3.14
C LEU A 90 12.66 9.24 -2.35
N LYS A 91 12.99 10.48 -2.71
CA LYS A 91 12.33 11.67 -2.17
C LYS A 91 11.24 12.12 -3.10
N LEU A 92 10.06 12.42 -2.56
CA LEU A 92 8.91 12.87 -3.33
C LEU A 92 8.16 14.00 -2.64
N LEU A 93 7.60 14.87 -3.47
CA LEU A 93 6.70 15.95 -3.11
C LEU A 93 5.52 15.92 -4.06
N VAL A 94 4.32 15.77 -3.53
CA VAL A 94 3.06 15.89 -4.29
C VAL A 94 2.34 17.12 -3.80
N SER A 95 2.06 18.07 -4.69
CA SER A 95 1.47 19.36 -4.33
C SER A 95 0.51 19.88 -5.40
N SER A 96 -0.47 20.67 -4.98
CA SER A 96 -1.33 21.39 -5.88
C SER A 96 -1.06 22.90 -5.81
N LEU A 97 -0.61 23.47 -6.92
CA LEU A 97 -0.41 24.92 -7.02
C LEU A 97 -1.72 25.72 -6.94
N GLU A 98 -2.84 25.06 -7.24
CA GLU A 98 -4.18 25.67 -7.19
C GLU A 98 -4.89 25.41 -5.85
N GLY A 99 -4.21 24.82 -4.87
CA GLY A 99 -4.80 24.47 -3.57
C GLY A 99 -5.88 23.39 -3.64
N LYS A 100 -5.78 22.48 -4.62
CA LYS A 100 -6.72 21.34 -4.70
C LYS A 100 -6.43 20.36 -3.58
N LEU A 101 -7.51 19.80 -3.04
CA LEU A 101 -7.45 18.88 -1.92
C LEU A 101 -7.12 17.46 -2.38
N VAL A 102 -6.42 16.72 -1.54
CA VAL A 102 -6.32 15.27 -1.64
C VAL A 102 -7.71 14.67 -1.38
N SER A 103 -8.25 13.93 -2.33
CA SER A 103 -9.61 13.42 -2.28
C SER A 103 -9.68 12.08 -1.55
N GLY A 104 -10.78 11.84 -0.81
CA GLY A 104 -11.02 10.60 -0.08
C GLY A 104 -10.22 10.50 1.22
N GLU A 105 -10.55 9.49 2.02
CA GLU A 105 -10.04 9.31 3.38
C GLU A 105 -9.01 8.18 3.48
N ASP A 106 -8.99 7.22 2.53
CA ASP A 106 -8.08 6.09 2.53
C ASP A 106 -7.78 5.61 1.11
N GLY A 107 -6.56 5.10 0.90
CA GLY A 107 -6.12 4.43 -0.33
C GLY A 107 -4.87 5.03 -0.98
N PRO A 108 -4.52 4.51 -2.17
CA PRO A 108 -3.26 4.83 -2.82
C PRO A 108 -3.25 6.27 -3.37
N LEU A 109 -2.13 6.94 -3.14
CA LEU A 109 -1.81 8.27 -3.69
C LEU A 109 -0.97 8.16 -4.96
N LEU A 110 0.02 7.29 -4.92
CA LEU A 110 0.93 7.03 -6.02
C LEU A 110 1.45 5.59 -5.98
N SER A 111 1.95 5.12 -7.11
CA SER A 111 2.77 3.92 -7.19
C SER A 111 4.14 4.26 -7.78
N PHE A 112 5.18 3.62 -7.32
CA PHE A 112 6.53 3.72 -7.86
C PHE A 112 7.07 2.34 -8.20
N GLN A 113 7.87 2.28 -9.27
CA GLN A 113 8.42 1.02 -9.74
C GLN A 113 9.79 0.76 -9.11
N VAL A 114 9.97 -0.45 -8.61
CA VAL A 114 11.24 -0.94 -8.08
C VAL A 114 11.70 -2.16 -8.85
N LYS A 115 13.01 -2.35 -8.90
CA LYS A 115 13.67 -3.51 -9.49
C LYS A 115 14.44 -4.25 -8.40
N ALA A 116 14.24 -5.57 -8.31
CA ALA A 116 15.12 -6.42 -7.53
C ALA A 116 16.41 -6.70 -8.30
N LEU A 117 17.55 -6.60 -7.63
CA LEU A 117 18.84 -6.96 -8.22
C LEU A 117 18.85 -8.46 -8.53
N ASN A 118 19.54 -8.86 -9.60
CA ASN A 118 19.69 -10.29 -9.96
C ASN A 118 20.31 -11.12 -8.85
N THR A 119 21.10 -10.49 -8.00
CA THR A 119 21.82 -11.12 -6.87
C THR A 119 21.11 -10.91 -5.53
N ALA A 120 19.95 -10.28 -5.52
CA ALA A 120 19.19 -10.06 -4.30
C ALA A 120 18.76 -11.41 -3.70
N PRO A 121 19.09 -11.67 -2.42
CA PRO A 121 18.64 -12.90 -1.77
C PRO A 121 17.13 -12.95 -1.67
N THR A 122 16.55 -14.14 -1.74
CA THR A 122 15.12 -14.33 -1.46
C THR A 122 14.82 -14.06 0.02
N GLY A 123 13.69 -13.44 0.32
CA GLY A 123 13.28 -13.08 1.68
C GLY A 123 12.33 -11.89 1.71
N GLU A 124 11.87 -11.55 2.90
CA GLU A 124 11.06 -10.35 3.16
C GLU A 124 11.96 -9.16 3.48
N TYR A 125 11.65 -8.04 2.86
CA TYR A 125 12.41 -6.80 2.97
C TYR A 125 11.47 -5.65 3.29
N ALA A 126 11.84 -4.83 4.29
CA ALA A 126 11.04 -3.67 4.66
C ALA A 126 11.34 -2.47 3.74
N VAL A 127 10.29 -1.88 3.19
CA VAL A 127 10.30 -0.53 2.61
C VAL A 127 9.70 0.41 3.64
N GLN A 128 10.35 1.54 3.88
CA GLN A 128 9.92 2.44 4.95
C GLN A 128 10.11 3.90 4.58
N THR A 129 9.30 4.78 5.17
CA THR A 129 9.60 6.20 5.17
C THR A 129 10.68 6.50 6.17
N VAL A 130 11.58 7.43 5.84
CA VAL A 130 12.67 7.87 6.71
C VAL A 130 12.64 9.38 6.83
N GLY A 131 13.21 9.89 7.92
CA GLY A 131 13.12 11.31 8.22
C GLY A 131 11.70 11.73 8.59
N GLU A 132 11.43 13.03 8.42
CA GLU A 132 10.13 13.62 8.69
C GLU A 132 9.28 13.61 7.42
N SER A 133 8.16 12.88 7.43
CA SER A 133 7.14 12.97 6.39
C SER A 133 6.12 14.04 6.77
N LEU A 134 5.77 14.90 5.82
CA LEU A 134 4.91 16.05 6.07
C LEU A 134 3.63 15.98 5.25
N LEU A 135 2.54 16.36 5.88
CA LEU A 135 1.25 16.66 5.25
C LEU A 135 0.94 18.13 5.47
N VAL A 136 0.56 18.85 4.43
CA VAL A 136 0.33 20.30 4.50
C VAL A 136 -1.10 20.62 4.09
N THR A 137 -1.75 21.45 4.88
CA THR A 137 -3.13 21.90 4.68
C THR A 137 -3.21 23.14 3.77
N THR A 138 -4.44 23.55 3.45
CA THR A 138 -4.72 24.80 2.73
C THR A 138 -4.26 26.06 3.48
N GLU A 139 -4.16 25.99 4.80
CA GLU A 139 -3.68 27.10 5.64
C GLU A 139 -2.16 27.10 5.81
N ALA A 140 -1.46 26.22 5.08
CA ALA A 140 -0.02 26.00 5.18
C ALA A 140 0.45 25.50 6.55
N GLU A 141 -0.42 24.86 7.31
CA GLU A 141 -0.05 24.13 8.50
C GLU A 141 0.53 22.77 8.10
N ALA A 142 1.69 22.45 8.66
CA ALA A 142 2.37 21.19 8.40
C ALA A 142 2.16 20.24 9.58
N TYR A 143 1.71 19.02 9.26
CA TYR A 143 1.56 17.93 10.22
C TYR A 143 2.60 16.84 9.91
N PRO A 144 3.39 16.43 10.89
CA PRO A 144 4.24 15.26 10.72
C PRO A 144 3.33 14.02 10.58
N SER A 145 3.60 13.22 9.58
CA SER A 145 2.97 11.91 9.45
C SER A 145 3.81 10.85 10.17
N VAL A 146 3.14 9.87 10.75
CA VAL A 146 3.82 8.70 11.32
C VAL A 146 4.51 7.92 10.20
N GLY A 147 5.70 7.43 10.49
CA GLY A 147 6.50 6.66 9.54
C GLY A 147 5.77 5.41 9.06
N ALA A 148 5.78 5.18 7.77
CA ALA A 148 5.20 4.01 7.14
C ALA A 148 6.24 2.90 6.97
N THR A 149 5.78 1.65 7.09
CA THR A 149 6.55 0.46 6.74
C THR A 149 5.66 -0.47 5.92
N GLY A 150 6.22 -1.08 4.89
CA GLY A 150 5.58 -2.13 4.08
C GLY A 150 6.59 -3.21 3.74
N ASN A 151 6.12 -4.35 3.25
CA ASN A 151 6.96 -5.49 2.94
C ASN A 151 7.07 -5.74 1.43
N VAL A 152 8.25 -6.09 0.99
CA VAL A 152 8.50 -6.62 -0.36
C VAL A 152 9.10 -8.00 -0.21
N LEU A 153 8.40 -9.00 -0.75
CA LEU A 153 8.89 -10.37 -0.83
C LEU A 153 9.71 -10.55 -2.10
N ILE A 154 11.01 -10.81 -1.97
CA ILE A 154 11.84 -11.29 -3.09
C ILE A 154 11.79 -12.81 -3.10
N THR A 155 11.29 -13.42 -4.18
CA THR A 155 11.09 -14.87 -4.28
C THR A 155 11.35 -15.39 -5.68
N ASP A 156 11.93 -16.58 -5.78
CA ASP A 156 12.09 -17.30 -7.05
C ASP A 156 10.80 -18.01 -7.47
N ASP A 157 9.82 -18.12 -6.57
CA ASP A 157 8.55 -18.79 -6.83
C ASP A 157 7.47 -17.78 -7.25
N PRO A 158 7.10 -17.73 -8.53
CA PRO A 158 6.05 -16.82 -9.01
C PRO A 158 4.66 -17.13 -8.41
N THR A 159 4.45 -18.32 -7.87
CA THR A 159 3.18 -18.71 -7.24
C THR A 159 3.03 -18.15 -5.83
N ALA A 160 4.13 -17.83 -5.14
CA ALA A 160 4.11 -17.17 -3.84
C ALA A 160 3.48 -15.76 -3.90
N ILE A 161 3.55 -15.11 -5.07
CA ILE A 161 2.93 -13.80 -5.30
C ILE A 161 1.40 -13.88 -5.23
N ASP A 162 0.82 -14.99 -5.73
CA ASP A 162 -0.62 -15.22 -5.66
C ASP A 162 -1.08 -15.70 -4.27
N GLU A 163 -0.20 -16.32 -3.49
CA GLU A 163 -0.51 -16.78 -2.13
C GLU A 163 -0.66 -15.61 -1.15
N ILE A 164 0.18 -14.58 -1.21
CA ILE A 164 0.06 -13.38 -0.35
C ILE A 164 -1.29 -12.68 -0.59
N LYS A 165 -1.70 -12.55 -1.84
CA LYS A 165 -3.02 -11.99 -2.18
C LYS A 165 -4.19 -12.89 -1.76
N ASN A 166 -3.96 -14.20 -1.63
CA ASN A 166 -5.00 -15.17 -1.32
C ASN A 166 -5.13 -15.47 0.18
N GLU A 167 -4.10 -15.28 1.01
CA GLU A 167 -4.22 -15.49 2.45
C GLU A 167 -5.15 -14.48 3.11
N ASP A 168 -5.09 -13.21 2.74
CA ASP A 168 -6.04 -12.20 3.21
C ASP A 168 -7.48 -12.48 2.78
N LEU A 169 -7.66 -13.13 1.62
CA LEU A 169 -8.96 -13.59 1.16
C LEU A 169 -9.41 -14.89 1.84
N ARG A 170 -8.47 -15.78 2.23
CA ARG A 170 -8.78 -17.03 2.91
C ARG A 170 -9.25 -16.81 4.35
N MET A 171 -8.64 -15.91 5.10
CA MET A 171 -9.06 -15.64 6.49
C MET A 171 -10.46 -15.06 6.61
N LYS A 172 -11.01 -14.47 5.56
CA LYS A 172 -12.38 -13.91 5.57
C LYS A 172 -13.47 -14.89 5.12
N ASN A 173 -13.12 -16.05 4.52
CA ASN A 173 -14.08 -16.86 3.77
C ASN A 173 -13.99 -18.38 3.96
N GLU A 174 -13.28 -18.90 4.97
CA GLU A 174 -13.14 -20.37 5.17
C GLU A 174 -14.49 -21.11 5.26
N ASP A 175 -15.55 -20.43 5.67
CA ASP A 175 -16.91 -21.02 5.77
C ASP A 175 -17.86 -20.56 4.65
N ALA A 176 -17.40 -19.80 3.69
CA ALA A 176 -18.28 -19.31 2.63
C ALA A 176 -18.45 -20.35 1.51
N ILE A 177 -19.69 -20.71 1.23
CA ILE A 177 -20.08 -21.59 0.14
C ILE A 177 -20.56 -20.74 -1.03
N TYR A 178 -20.07 -21.04 -2.22
CA TYR A 178 -20.45 -20.33 -3.45
C TYR A 178 -21.06 -21.30 -4.47
N ASP A 179 -21.98 -20.80 -5.29
CA ASP A 179 -22.46 -21.53 -6.48
C ASP A 179 -21.45 -21.40 -7.64
N LEU A 180 -21.70 -22.13 -8.74
CA LEU A 180 -20.85 -22.09 -9.93
C LEU A 180 -20.80 -20.72 -10.63
N SER A 181 -21.69 -19.81 -10.30
CA SER A 181 -21.70 -18.43 -10.79
C SER A 181 -20.98 -17.45 -9.87
N GLY A 182 -20.35 -17.95 -8.79
CA GLY A 182 -19.60 -17.14 -7.83
C GLY A 182 -20.46 -16.39 -6.82
N ARG A 183 -21.77 -16.72 -6.69
CA ARG A 183 -22.64 -16.08 -5.70
C ARG A 183 -22.50 -16.76 -4.34
N LYS A 184 -22.26 -15.98 -3.29
CA LYS A 184 -22.22 -16.49 -1.92
C LYS A 184 -23.59 -17.00 -1.50
N MET A 185 -23.64 -18.25 -1.04
CA MET A 185 -24.87 -18.88 -0.55
C MET A 185 -25.07 -18.59 0.94
N VAL A 186 -26.15 -17.93 1.27
CA VAL A 186 -26.56 -17.65 2.65
C VAL A 186 -27.65 -18.64 3.04
N ASN A 187 -27.42 -19.36 4.13
CA ASN A 187 -28.37 -20.34 4.72
C ASN A 187 -28.76 -21.56 3.87
N GLY A 188 -27.85 -22.50 3.73
CA GLY A 188 -28.04 -23.95 3.86
C GLY A 188 -29.14 -24.70 3.12
N LYS A 189 -29.85 -24.12 2.15
CA LYS A 189 -30.80 -24.90 1.31
C LYS A 189 -30.16 -25.23 -0.02
N LEU A 190 -29.29 -26.25 0.02
CA LEU A 190 -28.68 -26.81 -1.17
C LEU A 190 -29.68 -27.66 -1.93
N LYS A 191 -30.08 -27.20 -3.12
CA LYS A 191 -30.59 -28.10 -4.16
C LYS A 191 -29.38 -28.81 -4.77
N LYS A 192 -29.56 -30.11 -5.16
CA LYS A 192 -28.52 -30.93 -5.80
C LYS A 192 -27.69 -30.14 -6.82
N GLY A 193 -26.35 -30.18 -6.72
CA GLY A 193 -25.48 -29.46 -7.65
C GLY A 193 -24.02 -29.47 -7.23
N ILE A 194 -23.19 -28.78 -8.00
CA ILE A 194 -21.77 -28.60 -7.71
C ILE A 194 -21.58 -27.30 -6.93
N LEU A 195 -20.81 -27.36 -5.85
CA LEU A 195 -20.47 -26.26 -4.98
C LEU A 195 -18.97 -25.99 -5.00
N ILE A 196 -18.60 -24.80 -4.65
CA ILE A 196 -17.21 -24.42 -4.36
C ILE A 196 -17.12 -24.09 -2.87
N LYS A 197 -16.38 -24.90 -2.09
CA LYS A 197 -16.08 -24.67 -0.69
C LYS A 197 -14.57 -24.71 -0.49
N GLY A 198 -13.98 -23.69 0.13
CA GLY A 198 -12.53 -23.60 0.32
C GLY A 198 -11.74 -23.76 -0.99
N GLY A 199 -12.22 -23.23 -2.11
CA GLY A 199 -11.60 -23.37 -3.43
C GLY A 199 -11.72 -24.74 -4.10
N ARG A 200 -12.42 -25.72 -3.49
CA ARG A 200 -12.63 -27.08 -4.05
C ARG A 200 -14.04 -27.27 -4.54
N LYS A 201 -14.18 -27.97 -5.67
CA LYS A 201 -15.49 -28.38 -6.19
C LYS A 201 -16.00 -29.60 -5.47
N GLU A 202 -17.17 -29.51 -4.84
CA GLU A 202 -17.85 -30.61 -4.18
C GLU A 202 -19.18 -30.90 -4.85
N LEU A 203 -19.47 -32.19 -5.12
CA LEU A 203 -20.75 -32.64 -5.66
C LEU A 203 -21.72 -32.95 -4.52
N HIS A 204 -22.79 -32.17 -4.39
CA HIS A 204 -23.87 -32.44 -3.45
C HIS A 204 -24.97 -33.28 -4.13
N LYS A 205 -25.12 -34.52 -3.65
CA LYS A 205 -26.12 -35.50 -4.19
C LYS A 205 -27.49 -35.30 -3.55
#